data_c9a530ab2bb94ebf3cf66ea48519f9d4
#
_entry.id   c9a530ab2bb94ebf3cf66ea48519f9d4
#
_cell.length_a   1.000
_cell.length_b   1.000
_cell.length_c   1.000
_cell.angle_alpha   90.00
_cell.angle_beta   90.00
_cell.angle_gamma   90.00
#
_symmetry.space_group_name_H-M   'P 1'
#
loop_
_entity.id
_entity.type
_entity.pdbx_description
1 polymer ?
#
loop_
_entity_poly.entity_id
_entity_poly.type
_entity_poly.pdbx_seq_one_letter_code
_entity_poly.pdbx_strand_id
1 'polypeptide(L)'
;LKPLVAMKEIYSMPKYKPMDLMANNKAVMGYHLGRFKGHEWKVKRSINNLIKLVNSKNLHPVVDKDFSYKDAPKAHRYIQNRKNFGKVLLDFSSI
;
A
#
# COMPACT_ATOMS: atom_id res chain seq x y z
N LEU A 1 0.58 17.99 11.10
CA LEU A 1 -0.30 17.31 12.04
C LEU A 1 -0.19 17.97 13.39
N LYS A 2 -1.33 18.41 13.99
CA LYS A 2 -1.34 18.98 15.34
C LYS A 2 -0.89 17.88 16.32
N PRO A 3 0.11 18.11 17.19
CA PRO A 3 0.69 17.06 18.05
C PRO A 3 -0.35 16.40 18.97
N LEU A 4 -1.34 17.13 19.42
CA LEU A 4 -2.46 16.60 20.25
C LEU A 4 -3.33 15.58 19.49
N VAL A 5 -3.55 15.77 18.18
CA VAL A 5 -4.32 14.83 17.35
C VAL A 5 -3.53 13.54 17.16
N ALA A 6 -2.22 13.64 16.89
CA ALA A 6 -1.35 12.47 16.76
C ALA A 6 -1.27 11.66 18.07
N MET A 7 -1.19 12.31 19.22
CA MET A 7 -1.22 11.64 20.52
C MET A 7 -2.55 10.91 20.74
N LYS A 8 -3.68 11.54 20.45
CA LYS A 8 -5.01 10.91 20.58
C LYS A 8 -5.12 9.65 19.73
N GLU A 9 -4.65 9.71 18.47
CA GLU A 9 -4.63 8.56 17.56
C GLU A 9 -3.76 7.42 18.09
N ILE A 10 -2.58 7.71 18.66
CA ILE A 10 -1.70 6.71 19.25
C ILE A 10 -2.36 6.04 20.46
N TYR A 11 -3.04 6.81 21.34
CA TYR A 11 -3.73 6.26 22.48
C TYR A 11 -4.98 5.44 22.13
N SER A 12 -5.62 5.74 21.00
CA SER A 12 -6.79 5.01 20.49
C SER A 12 -6.45 3.75 19.72
N MET A 13 -5.16 3.48 19.47
CA MET A 13 -4.75 2.25 18.76
C MET A 13 -5.17 1.00 19.49
N PRO A 14 -5.64 -0.04 18.79
CA PRO A 14 -5.98 -1.32 19.39
C PRO A 14 -4.79 -1.91 20.13
N LYS A 15 -5.02 -2.39 21.36
CA LYS A 15 -4.01 -3.11 22.14
C LYS A 15 -4.30 -4.61 22.06
N TYR A 16 -3.30 -5.39 21.69
CA TYR A 16 -3.40 -6.84 21.57
C TYR A 16 -2.72 -7.52 22.75
N LYS A 17 -3.44 -8.37 23.45
CA LYS A 17 -2.89 -9.19 24.53
C LYS A 17 -2.53 -10.57 23.98
N PRO A 18 -1.34 -11.11 24.26
CA PRO A 18 -0.93 -12.43 23.76
C PRO A 18 -1.93 -13.54 24.13
N MET A 19 -2.45 -13.53 25.36
CA MET A 19 -3.41 -14.52 25.82
C MET A 19 -4.71 -14.51 25.03
N ASP A 20 -5.22 -13.32 24.67
CA ASP A 20 -6.44 -13.17 23.88
C ASP A 20 -6.23 -13.67 22.43
N LEU A 21 -5.03 -13.45 21.90
CA LEU A 21 -4.65 -13.96 20.56
C LEU A 21 -4.60 -15.49 20.56
N MET A 22 -3.98 -16.09 21.59
CA MET A 22 -3.90 -17.54 21.73
C MET A 22 -5.28 -18.17 21.91
N ALA A 23 -6.12 -17.63 22.79
CA ALA A 23 -7.46 -18.13 23.05
C ALA A 23 -8.37 -18.11 21.80
N ASN A 24 -8.15 -17.16 20.90
CA ASN A 24 -8.97 -16.99 19.71
C ASN A 24 -8.28 -17.48 18.41
N ASN A 25 -7.11 -18.12 18.49
CA ASN A 25 -6.32 -18.56 17.35
C ASN A 25 -6.09 -17.44 16.31
N LYS A 26 -5.73 -16.24 16.78
CA LYS A 26 -5.47 -15.05 15.97
C LYS A 26 -4.00 -14.66 16.01
N ALA A 27 -3.54 -14.01 14.95
CA ALA A 27 -2.21 -13.43 14.89
C ALA A 27 -2.28 -11.97 14.45
N VAL A 28 -1.34 -11.16 14.92
CA VAL A 28 -1.14 -9.78 14.46
C VAL A 28 0.29 -9.67 13.98
N MET A 29 0.46 -9.18 12.77
CA MET A 29 1.77 -9.03 12.13
C MET A 29 1.95 -7.60 11.63
N GLY A 30 3.09 -6.99 11.94
CA GLY A 30 3.48 -5.69 11.41
C GLY A 30 4.43 -5.82 10.22
N TYR A 31 4.25 -4.99 9.22
CA TYR A 31 5.13 -4.92 8.06
C TYR A 31 5.33 -3.47 7.61
N HIS A 32 6.58 -3.10 7.37
CA HIS A 32 6.93 -1.77 6.88
C HIS A 32 8.00 -1.86 5.79
N LEU A 33 7.60 -1.70 4.54
CA LEU A 33 8.48 -1.85 3.37
C LEU A 33 9.73 -0.96 3.43
N GLY A 34 9.59 0.30 3.86
CA GLY A 34 10.70 1.25 3.97
C GLY A 34 11.73 0.95 5.07
N ARG A 35 11.47 -0.05 5.93
CA ARG A 35 12.39 -0.49 7.01
C ARG A 35 12.98 -1.88 6.76
N PHE A 36 13.03 -2.31 5.52
CA PHE A 36 13.46 -3.65 5.12
C PHE A 36 14.97 -3.75 4.82
N LYS A 37 15.78 -2.95 5.50
CA LYS A 37 17.24 -2.90 5.31
C LYS A 37 17.88 -4.29 5.53
N GLY A 38 18.80 -4.66 4.63
CA GLY A 38 19.48 -5.95 4.65
C GLY A 38 18.66 -7.13 4.11
N HIS A 39 17.43 -6.88 3.69
CA HIS A 39 16.54 -7.91 3.13
C HIS A 39 15.93 -7.51 1.78
N GLU A 40 16.56 -6.59 1.06
CA GLU A 40 16.11 -6.07 -0.22
C GLU A 40 15.89 -7.17 -1.26
N TRP A 41 16.66 -8.26 -1.15
CA TRP A 41 16.50 -9.44 -1.99
C TRP A 41 15.11 -10.10 -1.85
N LYS A 42 14.51 -10.06 -0.64
CA LYS A 42 13.15 -10.57 -0.42
C LYS A 42 12.13 -9.74 -1.19
N VAL A 43 12.29 -8.41 -1.16
CA VAL A 43 11.43 -7.49 -1.91
C VAL A 43 11.56 -7.75 -3.41
N LYS A 44 12.79 -7.84 -3.93
CA LYS A 44 13.07 -8.15 -5.34
C LYS A 44 12.45 -9.49 -5.76
N ARG A 45 12.61 -10.53 -4.94
CA ARG A 45 12.02 -11.84 -5.18
C ARG A 45 10.48 -11.76 -5.24
N SER A 46 9.87 -11.04 -4.30
CA SER A 46 8.42 -10.87 -4.25
C SER A 46 7.89 -10.13 -5.48
N ILE A 47 8.55 -9.05 -5.90
CA ILE A 47 8.20 -8.30 -7.11
C ILE A 47 8.30 -9.21 -8.34
N ASN A 48 9.38 -9.97 -8.48
CA ASN A 48 9.55 -10.90 -9.60
C ASN A 48 8.44 -11.97 -9.64
N ASN A 49 8.03 -12.48 -8.49
CA ASN A 49 6.93 -13.44 -8.40
C ASN A 49 5.59 -12.80 -8.77
N LEU A 50 5.33 -11.57 -8.34
CA LEU A 50 4.12 -10.83 -8.74
C LEU A 50 4.08 -10.57 -10.24
N ILE A 51 5.21 -10.18 -10.86
CA ILE A 51 5.32 -10.00 -12.32
C ILE A 51 5.00 -11.32 -13.04
N LYS A 52 5.52 -12.45 -12.57
CA LYS A 52 5.20 -13.76 -13.16
C LYS A 52 3.71 -14.07 -13.08
N LEU A 53 3.06 -13.76 -11.95
CA LEU A 53 1.62 -13.98 -11.77
C LEU A 53 0.79 -13.10 -12.71
N VAL A 54 1.19 -11.85 -12.93
CA VAL A 54 0.54 -10.97 -13.90
C VAL A 54 0.73 -11.48 -15.31
N ASN A 55 1.94 -11.87 -15.69
CA ASN A 55 2.25 -12.37 -17.03
C ASN A 55 1.53 -13.69 -17.34
N SER A 56 1.34 -14.56 -16.35
CA SER A 56 0.59 -15.80 -16.48
C SER A 56 -0.94 -15.62 -16.39
N LYS A 57 -1.41 -14.37 -16.30
CA LYS A 57 -2.83 -14.01 -16.15
C LYS A 57 -3.53 -14.60 -14.89
N ASN A 58 -2.75 -15.01 -13.89
CA ASN A 58 -3.26 -15.45 -12.59
C ASN A 58 -3.51 -14.29 -11.62
N LEU A 59 -3.04 -13.10 -11.96
CA LEU A 59 -3.25 -11.87 -11.21
C LEU A 59 -3.60 -10.74 -12.17
N HIS A 60 -4.71 -10.06 -11.93
CA HIS A 60 -5.23 -8.97 -12.76
C HIS A 60 -5.28 -7.67 -11.94
N PRO A 61 -4.21 -6.87 -11.90
CA PRO A 61 -4.25 -5.58 -11.24
C PRO A 61 -5.26 -4.66 -11.91
N VAL A 62 -6.14 -4.05 -11.12
CA VAL A 62 -7.10 -3.08 -11.63
C VAL A 62 -6.41 -1.72 -11.77
N VAL A 63 -6.30 -1.25 -13.01
CA VAL A 63 -5.92 0.13 -13.31
C VAL A 63 -7.19 0.89 -13.64
N ASP A 64 -7.50 1.90 -12.83
CA ASP A 64 -8.72 2.68 -12.99
C ASP A 64 -8.54 3.79 -14.03
N LYS A 65 -7.46 4.56 -13.89
CA LYS A 65 -7.20 5.70 -14.77
C LYS A 65 -5.72 6.03 -14.85
N ASP A 66 -5.30 6.44 -16.03
CA ASP A 66 -4.01 7.05 -16.28
C ASP A 66 -4.16 8.56 -16.59
N PHE A 67 -3.20 9.31 -16.15
CA PHE A 67 -3.08 10.75 -16.41
C PHE A 67 -1.72 11.03 -17.05
N SER A 68 -1.64 12.01 -17.94
CA SER A 68 -0.33 12.52 -18.34
C SER A 68 0.45 12.97 -17.09
N TYR A 69 1.77 12.75 -17.07
CA TYR A 69 2.63 13.22 -15.97
C TYR A 69 2.49 14.74 -15.72
N LYS A 70 2.17 15.52 -16.76
CA LYS A 70 1.91 16.96 -16.67
C LYS A 70 0.66 17.28 -15.83
N ASP A 71 -0.26 16.33 -15.75
CA ASP A 71 -1.51 16.42 -14.99
C ASP A 71 -1.43 15.77 -13.60
N ALA A 72 -0.22 15.54 -13.07
CA ALA A 72 -0.02 14.94 -11.76
C ALA A 72 -0.89 15.58 -10.64
N PRO A 73 -1.08 16.92 -10.58
CA PRO A 73 -1.99 17.54 -9.61
C PRO A 73 -3.44 17.07 -9.74
N LYS A 74 -3.91 16.79 -10.96
CA LYS A 74 -5.26 16.25 -11.20
C LYS A 74 -5.35 14.79 -10.72
N ALA A 75 -4.32 13.97 -10.98
CA ALA A 75 -4.25 12.59 -10.51
C ALA A 75 -4.29 12.53 -8.97
N HIS A 76 -3.52 13.38 -8.28
CA HIS A 76 -3.55 13.48 -6.84
C HIS A 76 -4.93 13.88 -6.29
N ARG A 77 -5.58 14.89 -6.87
CA ARG A 77 -6.94 15.27 -6.48
C ARG A 77 -7.95 14.16 -6.70
N TYR A 78 -7.80 13.39 -7.77
CA TYR A 78 -8.65 12.25 -8.06
C TYR A 78 -8.59 11.19 -6.97
N ILE A 79 -7.38 10.86 -6.50
CA ILE A 79 -7.17 9.92 -5.39
C ILE A 79 -7.67 10.51 -4.06
N GLN A 80 -7.35 11.76 -3.76
CA GLN A 80 -7.76 12.44 -2.53
C GLN A 80 -9.29 12.51 -2.41
N ASN A 81 -9.99 12.68 -3.53
CA ASN A 81 -11.44 12.67 -3.58
C ASN A 81 -12.06 11.27 -3.58
N ARG A 82 -11.23 10.22 -3.40
CA ARG A 82 -11.64 8.80 -3.36
C ARG A 82 -12.50 8.38 -4.56
N LYS A 83 -12.20 8.92 -5.74
CA LYS A 83 -12.93 8.62 -6.98
C LYS A 83 -12.42 7.36 -7.68
N ASN A 84 -11.20 6.92 -7.33
CA ASN A 84 -10.56 5.79 -7.99
C ASN A 84 -11.06 4.45 -7.45
N PHE A 85 -11.22 3.51 -8.37
CA PHE A 85 -11.40 2.09 -8.08
C PHE A 85 -10.24 1.31 -8.70
N GLY A 86 -9.16 1.19 -7.95
CA GLY A 86 -7.91 0.59 -8.42
C GLY A 86 -6.75 1.59 -8.46
N LYS A 87 -5.74 1.27 -9.26
CA LYS A 87 -4.52 2.06 -9.38
C LYS A 87 -4.71 3.25 -10.31
N VAL A 88 -4.21 4.40 -9.91
CA VAL A 88 -4.07 5.59 -10.76
C VAL A 88 -2.61 5.71 -11.18
N LEU A 89 -2.37 5.85 -12.47
CA LEU A 89 -1.04 5.89 -13.07
C LEU A 89 -0.73 7.28 -13.63
N LEU A 90 0.55 7.59 -13.75
CA LEU A 90 1.05 8.71 -14.54
C LEU A 90 1.74 8.18 -15.78
N ASP A 91 1.31 8.66 -16.95
CA ASP A 91 1.88 8.31 -18.25
C ASP A 91 2.99 9.30 -18.61
N PHE A 92 4.16 8.76 -18.91
CA PHE A 92 5.37 9.50 -19.33
C PHE A 92 5.70 9.30 -20.82
N SER A 93 4.84 8.65 -21.60
CA SER A 93 5.09 8.34 -23.02
C SER A 93 5.26 9.58 -23.90
N SER A 94 4.81 10.75 -23.42
CA SER A 94 4.90 12.03 -24.15
C SER A 94 6.13 12.87 -23.81
N ILE A 95 7.12 12.29 -23.13
CA ILE A 95 8.41 12.97 -22.85
C ILE A 95 9.29 13.01 -24.09
#